data_c3c72d86ef8724e7610657485b050007
#
_entry.id   c3c72d86ef8724e7610657485b050007
#
_cell.length_a   1.000
_cell.length_b   1.000
_cell.length_c   1.000
_cell.angle_alpha   90.00
_cell.angle_beta   90.00
_cell.angle_gamma   90.00
#
_symmetry.space_group_name_H-M   'P 1'
#
loop_
_entity.id
_entity.type
_entity.pdbx_description
1 polymer ?
#
loop_
_entity_poly.entity_id
_entity_poly.type
_entity_poly.pdbx_seq_one_letter_code
_entity_poly.pdbx_strand_id
1 'polypeptide(L)'
;MTTVNGVLFRQNLVSSSKYSIKAPNTMKAKKITIHNTYNDATAQNETDYCKNNNNEVSFHVAVDDREAIQVVPFNRNAWHCGDGANGFGNRNTIGVEICYSKSGGSRYTKSEQNTIKYVAGLCVEQGITASKDTIKKHQDWSGKYCPHRILAEKRWPAVQQAIIDEYNRITSKNPNRHSGAVVDSVPMLPKMDFKSSPIKLYKAGSSLLVYEHNKYWYKAYINDKLCYIYKSFCISNGKKDAKGRIPVKIKSAKNLRIPVWNNTKLNSGKIKWYSPGTKLSWYDNKKGYLELWYTNDGWYYTANYFLK
;
A
#
# COMPACT_ATOMS: atom_id res chain seq x y z
N MET A 1 11.33 16.94 -1.65
CA MET A 1 10.57 16.14 -0.67
C MET A 1 10.75 14.68 -1.00
N THR A 2 11.04 13.85 -0.02
CA THR A 2 11.21 12.41 -0.18
C THR A 2 9.97 11.68 0.32
N THR A 3 9.82 10.41 -0.01
CA THR A 3 8.74 9.57 0.53
C THR A 3 9.32 8.29 1.11
N VAL A 4 8.75 7.82 2.20
CA VAL A 4 9.02 6.51 2.79
C VAL A 4 7.79 5.65 2.60
N ASN A 5 7.88 4.62 1.79
CA ASN A 5 6.76 3.74 1.40
C ASN A 5 5.47 4.50 1.01
N GLY A 6 5.63 5.57 0.19
CA GLY A 6 4.53 6.39 -0.32
C GLY A 6 3.95 7.41 0.66
N VAL A 7 4.50 7.55 1.87
CA VAL A 7 4.19 8.62 2.82
C VAL A 7 5.21 9.73 2.66
N LEU A 8 4.74 10.97 2.49
CA LEU A 8 5.62 12.13 2.41
C LEU A 8 6.46 12.22 3.68
N PHE A 9 7.78 12.40 3.53
CA PHE A 9 8.72 12.46 4.65
C PHE A 9 9.62 13.68 4.55
N ARG A 10 9.83 14.34 5.69
CA ARG A 10 10.82 15.42 5.84
C ARG A 10 11.40 15.48 7.24
N GLN A 11 12.43 16.29 7.40
CA GLN A 11 13.12 16.50 8.66
C GLN A 11 12.82 17.90 9.21
N ASN A 12 12.60 17.97 10.52
CA ASN A 12 12.51 19.17 11.34
C ASN A 12 13.33 18.95 12.62
N LEU A 13 14.62 18.69 12.45
CA LEU A 13 15.48 18.16 13.51
C LEU A 13 15.71 19.16 14.62
N VAL A 14 15.75 18.64 15.85
CA VAL A 14 16.25 19.37 17.02
C VAL A 14 17.72 19.78 16.82
N SER A 15 18.09 20.99 17.26
CA SER A 15 19.47 21.45 17.19
C SER A 15 20.43 20.53 17.97
N SER A 16 21.63 20.34 17.44
CA SER A 16 22.69 19.60 18.16
C SER A 16 23.03 20.18 19.53
N SER A 17 22.84 21.48 19.73
CA SER A 17 22.98 22.14 21.04
C SER A 17 22.01 21.64 22.10
N LYS A 18 20.89 21.03 21.69
CA LYS A 18 19.90 20.43 22.59
C LYS A 18 20.03 18.89 22.73
N TYR A 19 21.04 18.28 22.16
CA TYR A 19 21.19 16.83 22.25
C TYR A 19 21.37 16.36 23.69
N SER A 20 22.06 17.11 24.55
CA SER A 20 22.19 16.77 25.96
C SER A 20 20.85 16.59 26.69
N ILE A 21 19.81 17.30 26.23
CA ILE A 21 18.44 17.23 26.80
C ILE A 21 17.58 16.20 26.07
N LYS A 22 17.59 16.27 24.72
CA LYS A 22 16.61 15.54 23.87
C LYS A 22 17.09 14.18 23.39
N ALA A 23 18.40 13.99 23.22
CA ALA A 23 18.96 12.86 22.50
C ALA A 23 20.43 12.60 22.88
N PRO A 24 20.78 12.47 24.19
CA PRO A 24 22.17 12.53 24.62
C PRO A 24 23.05 11.39 24.14
N ASN A 25 22.49 10.25 23.82
CA ASN A 25 23.27 9.07 23.54
C ASN A 25 23.17 8.66 22.05
N THR A 26 24.24 8.10 21.52
CA THR A 26 24.20 7.40 20.24
C THR A 26 23.38 6.13 20.35
N MET A 27 22.72 5.74 19.27
CA MET A 27 21.84 4.57 19.20
C MET A 27 21.97 3.87 17.85
N LYS A 28 21.90 2.55 17.85
CA LYS A 28 21.52 1.77 16.68
C LYS A 28 20.16 1.14 17.01
N ALA A 29 19.12 1.59 16.30
CA ALA A 29 17.77 1.13 16.57
C ALA A 29 17.62 -0.37 16.31
N LYS A 30 16.94 -1.06 17.20
CA LYS A 30 16.64 -2.50 17.13
C LYS A 30 15.13 -2.76 16.98
N LYS A 31 14.30 -1.83 17.41
CA LYS A 31 12.84 -1.96 17.42
C LYS A 31 12.18 -0.60 17.14
N ILE A 32 10.89 -0.62 16.86
CA ILE A 32 10.04 0.57 16.72
C ILE A 32 9.01 0.58 17.83
N THR A 33 8.80 1.74 18.46
CA THR A 33 7.77 1.94 19.48
C THR A 33 6.69 2.88 18.97
N ILE A 34 5.45 2.44 19.02
CA ILE A 34 4.27 3.19 18.58
C ILE A 34 3.62 3.90 19.73
N HIS A 35 3.27 5.17 19.52
CA HIS A 35 2.61 6.05 20.46
C HIS A 35 1.37 6.71 19.84
N ASN A 36 0.56 7.32 20.71
CA ASN A 36 -0.46 8.30 20.32
C ASN A 36 -0.18 9.62 21.04
N THR A 37 -0.29 10.75 20.36
CA THR A 37 0.03 12.09 20.90
C THR A 37 -0.89 12.56 22.03
N TYR A 38 -2.09 11.96 22.18
CA TYR A 38 -3.13 12.36 23.15
C TYR A 38 -3.67 13.81 22.96
N ASN A 39 -3.50 14.34 21.75
CA ASN A 39 -4.02 15.66 21.33
C ASN A 39 -4.48 15.61 19.88
N ASP A 40 -4.79 16.78 19.30
CA ASP A 40 -5.25 16.93 17.91
C ASP A 40 -4.31 17.83 17.08
N ALA A 41 -3.04 17.85 17.45
CA ALA A 41 -2.01 18.60 16.74
C ALA A 41 -1.54 17.86 15.45
N THR A 42 -0.99 18.64 14.52
CA THR A 42 -0.32 18.15 13.31
C THR A 42 1.06 17.58 13.64
N ALA A 43 1.65 16.78 12.75
CA ALA A 43 3.04 16.34 12.87
C ALA A 43 4.02 17.53 12.95
N GLN A 44 3.73 18.63 12.25
CA GLN A 44 4.51 19.86 12.34
C GLN A 44 4.47 20.43 13.76
N ASN A 45 3.28 20.60 14.34
CA ASN A 45 3.12 21.17 15.67
C ASN A 45 3.78 20.29 16.74
N GLU A 46 3.65 18.95 16.64
CA GLU A 46 4.30 18.01 17.55
C GLU A 46 5.84 18.13 17.50
N THR A 47 6.40 18.19 16.30
CA THR A 47 7.85 18.30 16.13
C THR A 47 8.37 19.69 16.53
N ASP A 48 7.63 20.76 16.26
CA ASP A 48 7.98 22.11 16.71
C ASP A 48 7.94 22.22 18.24
N TYR A 49 6.92 21.63 18.87
CA TYR A 49 6.85 21.58 20.32
C TYR A 49 8.04 20.83 20.92
N CYS A 50 8.34 19.62 20.42
CA CYS A 50 9.48 18.83 20.87
C CYS A 50 10.81 19.58 20.72
N LYS A 51 11.01 20.22 19.57
CA LYS A 51 12.24 20.95 19.21
C LYS A 51 12.44 22.21 20.06
N ASN A 52 11.37 22.94 20.37
CA ASN A 52 11.50 24.29 20.93
C ASN A 52 11.51 24.31 22.47
N ASN A 53 11.00 23.30 23.18
CA ASN A 53 11.04 23.24 24.63
C ASN A 53 12.33 22.59 25.15
N ASN A 54 12.58 22.71 26.47
CA ASN A 54 13.73 22.12 27.16
C ASN A 54 13.36 20.94 28.08
N ASN A 55 12.17 20.35 27.90
CA ASN A 55 11.77 19.18 28.67
C ASN A 55 12.57 17.95 28.22
N GLU A 56 12.93 17.08 29.14
CA GLU A 56 13.57 15.77 28.88
C GLU A 56 12.55 14.75 28.34
N VAL A 57 11.77 15.16 27.34
CA VAL A 57 10.82 14.32 26.60
C VAL A 57 11.06 14.57 25.13
N SER A 58 11.18 13.50 24.35
CA SER A 58 11.41 13.58 22.93
C SER A 58 10.93 12.30 22.24
N PHE A 59 10.76 12.34 20.94
CA PHE A 59 10.44 11.19 20.09
C PHE A 59 11.16 11.36 18.74
N HIS A 60 11.13 10.34 17.88
CA HIS A 60 11.87 10.44 16.62
C HIS A 60 11.02 10.99 15.50
N VAL A 61 9.77 10.56 15.37
CA VAL A 61 8.90 10.91 14.24
C VAL A 61 7.47 11.13 14.71
N ALA A 62 6.81 12.17 14.21
CA ALA A 62 5.38 12.33 14.26
C ALA A 62 4.78 12.08 12.87
N VAL A 63 3.62 11.40 12.82
CA VAL A 63 2.92 11.06 11.57
C VAL A 63 1.49 11.53 11.64
N ASP A 64 1.09 12.33 10.65
CA ASP A 64 -0.29 12.81 10.52
C ASP A 64 -0.97 12.33 9.21
N ASP A 65 -2.12 12.90 8.91
CA ASP A 65 -2.91 12.56 7.73
C ASP A 65 -2.24 12.95 6.40
N ARG A 66 -1.13 13.68 6.42
CA ARG A 66 -0.42 14.20 5.24
C ARG A 66 1.00 13.66 5.12
N GLU A 67 1.75 13.63 6.23
CA GLU A 67 3.19 13.42 6.21
C GLU A 67 3.73 12.77 7.50
N ALA A 68 4.98 12.35 7.44
CA ALA A 68 5.81 11.96 8.58
C ALA A 68 6.95 12.99 8.73
N ILE A 69 7.18 13.49 9.94
CA ILE A 69 8.23 14.49 10.22
C ILE A 69 9.17 13.96 11.29
N GLN A 70 10.44 13.88 10.96
CA GLN A 70 11.49 13.48 11.90
C GLN A 70 11.97 14.66 12.72
N VAL A 71 12.08 14.50 14.06
CA VAL A 71 12.57 15.53 14.99
C VAL A 71 13.84 15.12 15.72
N VAL A 72 14.09 13.83 15.95
CA VAL A 72 15.35 13.31 16.50
C VAL A 72 16.02 12.41 15.47
N PRO A 73 17.35 12.53 15.24
CA PRO A 73 18.07 11.64 14.33
C PRO A 73 18.00 10.17 14.78
N PHE A 74 17.85 9.23 13.85
CA PHE A 74 17.67 7.80 14.16
C PHE A 74 18.91 7.13 14.78
N ASN A 75 20.08 7.75 14.63
CA ASN A 75 21.32 7.29 15.27
C ASN A 75 21.51 7.86 16.70
N ARG A 76 20.47 8.46 17.26
CA ARG A 76 20.45 8.96 18.63
C ARG A 76 19.20 8.44 19.36
N ASN A 77 19.32 8.30 20.69
CA ASN A 77 18.19 7.94 21.54
C ASN A 77 17.15 9.06 21.65
N ALA A 78 15.95 8.71 22.14
CA ALA A 78 14.94 9.70 22.53
C ALA A 78 14.28 9.28 23.86
N TRP A 79 13.66 10.26 24.55
CA TRP A 79 13.02 10.06 25.84
C TRP A 79 11.51 9.89 25.64
N HIS A 80 11.05 8.68 25.26
CA HIS A 80 9.65 8.44 24.87
C HIS A 80 8.99 7.21 25.51
N CYS A 81 9.77 6.34 26.17
CA CYS A 81 9.25 5.08 26.69
C CYS A 81 9.02 5.07 28.18
N GLY A 82 9.55 6.08 28.92
CA GLY A 82 9.38 6.14 30.37
C GLY A 82 10.07 5.02 31.15
N ASP A 83 10.99 4.30 30.54
CA ASP A 83 11.74 3.17 31.12
C ASP A 83 13.12 3.57 31.65
N GLY A 84 13.36 4.89 31.83
CA GLY A 84 14.57 5.46 32.43
C GLY A 84 15.74 5.66 31.45
N ALA A 85 16.82 6.24 31.97
CA ALA A 85 17.98 6.64 31.16
C ALA A 85 18.70 5.47 30.47
N ASN A 86 18.63 4.29 31.06
CA ASN A 86 19.24 3.06 30.53
C ASN A 86 18.20 2.06 29.99
N GLY A 87 16.92 2.44 29.98
CA GLY A 87 15.84 1.57 29.52
C GLY A 87 15.98 1.18 28.07
N PHE A 88 15.60 -0.05 27.75
CA PHE A 88 15.73 -0.57 26.39
C PHE A 88 14.89 0.22 25.38
N GLY A 89 13.67 0.61 25.78
CA GLY A 89 12.77 1.38 24.93
C GLY A 89 13.36 2.71 24.52
N ASN A 90 13.85 3.49 25.46
CA ASN A 90 14.51 4.78 25.22
C ASN A 90 15.83 4.63 24.44
N ARG A 91 16.62 3.59 24.71
CA ARG A 91 17.99 3.44 24.23
C ARG A 91 18.12 2.64 22.91
N ASN A 92 17.11 1.89 22.52
CA ASN A 92 17.23 0.97 21.37
C ASN A 92 16.00 0.99 20.45
N THR A 93 15.06 1.96 20.61
CA THR A 93 13.88 1.99 19.75
C THR A 93 13.65 3.38 19.13
N ILE A 94 13.12 3.39 17.92
CA ILE A 94 12.62 4.60 17.26
C ILE A 94 11.18 4.81 17.71
N GLY A 95 10.90 5.93 18.39
CA GLY A 95 9.56 6.33 18.81
C GLY A 95 8.80 7.02 17.68
N VAL A 96 7.62 6.52 17.35
CA VAL A 96 6.74 7.06 16.31
C VAL A 96 5.38 7.44 16.92
N GLU A 97 5.02 8.71 16.85
CA GLU A 97 3.78 9.31 17.36
C GLU A 97 2.71 9.38 16.26
N ILE A 98 1.50 8.86 16.55
CA ILE A 98 0.33 9.00 15.67
C ILE A 98 -0.47 10.21 16.13
N CYS A 99 -0.61 11.21 15.25
CA CYS A 99 -1.29 12.47 15.50
C CYS A 99 -2.83 12.35 15.54
N TYR A 100 -3.52 13.39 16.00
CA TYR A 100 -4.99 13.53 16.09
C TYR A 100 -5.68 12.47 16.95
N SER A 101 -4.97 11.90 17.90
CA SER A 101 -5.45 10.75 18.64
C SER A 101 -6.51 11.07 19.71
N LYS A 102 -6.69 12.34 20.08
CA LYS A 102 -7.70 12.76 21.09
C LYS A 102 -9.11 12.71 20.50
N SER A 103 -9.40 13.47 19.47
CA SER A 103 -10.73 13.49 18.86
C SER A 103 -10.98 12.31 17.92
N GLY A 104 -9.94 11.78 17.29
CA GLY A 104 -10.09 10.67 16.33
C GLY A 104 -10.64 11.13 14.97
N GLY A 105 -11.61 10.37 14.42
CA GLY A 105 -12.24 10.66 13.14
C GLY A 105 -11.34 10.38 11.93
N SER A 106 -11.68 10.99 10.79
CA SER A 106 -11.02 10.71 9.50
C SER A 106 -9.54 11.08 9.47
N ARG A 107 -9.14 12.17 10.14
CA ARG A 107 -7.73 12.59 10.21
C ARG A 107 -6.90 11.57 10.99
N TYR A 108 -7.38 11.11 12.16
CA TYR A 108 -6.71 10.06 12.91
C TYR A 108 -6.61 8.75 12.12
N THR A 109 -7.71 8.32 11.51
CA THR A 109 -7.73 7.10 10.67
C THR A 109 -6.68 7.19 9.56
N LYS A 110 -6.55 8.35 8.93
CA LYS A 110 -5.54 8.56 7.88
C LYS A 110 -4.12 8.61 8.45
N SER A 111 -3.92 9.23 9.63
CA SER A 111 -2.62 9.24 10.34
C SER A 111 -2.18 7.84 10.72
N GLU A 112 -3.08 6.99 11.21
CA GLU A 112 -2.80 5.58 11.52
C GLU A 112 -2.44 4.79 10.25
N GLN A 113 -3.19 4.98 9.15
CA GLN A 113 -2.87 4.36 7.86
C GLN A 113 -1.50 4.79 7.31
N ASN A 114 -1.18 6.09 7.42
CA ASN A 114 0.13 6.61 7.05
C ASN A 114 1.23 6.03 7.95
N THR A 115 0.97 5.91 9.26
CA THR A 115 1.92 5.31 10.22
C THR A 115 2.22 3.85 9.88
N ILE A 116 1.21 3.05 9.54
CA ILE A 116 1.41 1.65 9.12
C ILE A 116 2.37 1.58 7.92
N LYS A 117 2.14 2.39 6.90
CA LYS A 117 3.00 2.45 5.71
C LYS A 117 4.39 2.97 6.04
N TYR A 118 4.47 4.09 6.76
CA TYR A 118 5.72 4.73 7.09
C TYR A 118 6.62 3.81 7.92
N VAL A 119 6.09 3.19 8.99
CA VAL A 119 6.84 2.30 9.87
C VAL A 119 7.34 1.07 9.12
N ALA A 120 6.54 0.49 8.24
CA ALA A 120 6.98 -0.61 7.39
C ALA A 120 8.19 -0.21 6.50
N GLY A 121 8.13 0.96 5.87
CA GLY A 121 9.25 1.51 5.09
C GLY A 121 10.47 1.84 5.95
N LEU A 122 10.25 2.46 7.12
CA LEU A 122 11.31 2.77 8.08
C LEU A 122 12.03 1.51 8.56
N CYS A 123 11.31 0.41 8.79
CA CYS A 123 11.92 -0.87 9.12
C CYS A 123 12.90 -1.34 8.03
N VAL A 124 12.55 -1.18 6.76
CA VAL A 124 13.45 -1.50 5.64
C VAL A 124 14.68 -0.62 5.65
N GLU A 125 14.51 0.70 5.79
CA GLU A 125 15.62 1.66 5.80
C GLU A 125 16.58 1.45 6.97
N GLN A 126 16.06 1.04 8.15
CA GLN A 126 16.86 0.79 9.36
C GLN A 126 17.36 -0.65 9.49
N GLY A 127 17.07 -1.53 8.54
CA GLY A 127 17.44 -2.94 8.59
C GLY A 127 16.75 -3.72 9.72
N ILE A 128 15.58 -3.28 10.18
CA ILE A 128 14.78 -3.93 11.21
C ILE A 128 13.77 -4.87 10.53
N THR A 129 13.82 -6.16 10.83
CA THR A 129 12.75 -7.07 10.41
C THR A 129 11.49 -6.82 11.23
N ALA A 130 10.39 -6.41 10.59
CA ALA A 130 9.13 -6.19 11.30
C ALA A 130 8.53 -7.52 11.79
N SER A 131 8.25 -7.58 13.08
CA SER A 131 7.67 -8.73 13.76
C SER A 131 6.96 -8.27 15.04
N LYS A 132 6.23 -9.17 15.69
CA LYS A 132 5.61 -8.87 17.01
C LYS A 132 6.62 -8.55 18.10
N ASP A 133 7.88 -8.97 17.92
CA ASP A 133 8.95 -8.63 18.84
C ASP A 133 9.58 -7.27 18.55
N THR A 134 9.63 -6.82 17.32
CA THR A 134 10.31 -5.58 16.92
C THR A 134 9.38 -4.37 16.78
N ILE A 135 8.07 -4.58 16.59
CA ILE A 135 7.05 -3.52 16.60
C ILE A 135 6.37 -3.54 17.98
N LYS A 136 6.67 -2.55 18.80
CA LYS A 136 6.22 -2.45 20.19
C LYS A 136 5.33 -1.24 20.41
N LYS A 137 4.57 -1.25 21.49
CA LYS A 137 3.84 -0.09 21.99
C LYS A 137 4.52 0.48 23.24
N HIS A 138 4.26 1.73 23.59
CA HIS A 138 4.81 2.35 24.79
C HIS A 138 4.53 1.53 26.06
N GLN A 139 3.31 1.00 26.18
CA GLN A 139 2.90 0.19 27.32
C GLN A 139 3.82 -1.02 27.59
N ASP A 140 4.50 -1.55 26.56
CA ASP A 140 5.40 -2.70 26.70
C ASP A 140 6.68 -2.38 27.50
N TRP A 141 7.00 -1.08 27.69
CA TRP A 141 8.23 -0.63 28.34
C TRP A 141 8.01 -0.18 29.80
N SER A 142 7.03 0.68 30.05
CA SER A 142 6.79 1.28 31.37
C SER A 142 5.39 1.05 31.91
N GLY A 143 4.53 0.30 31.21
CA GLY A 143 3.13 0.09 31.61
C GLY A 143 2.21 1.27 31.28
N LYS A 144 2.73 2.42 30.83
CA LYS A 144 1.91 3.59 30.50
C LYS A 144 0.85 3.23 29.44
N TYR A 145 -0.40 3.62 29.68
CA TYR A 145 -1.52 3.35 28.76
C TYR A 145 -1.39 4.17 27.47
N CYS A 146 -0.47 3.74 26.62
CA CYS A 146 -0.17 4.34 25.30
C CYS A 146 0.28 3.22 24.33
N PRO A 147 -0.21 3.23 23.09
CA PRO A 147 -1.05 4.23 22.39
C PRO A 147 -2.52 4.15 22.84
N HIS A 148 -2.98 5.18 23.54
CA HIS A 148 -4.23 5.16 24.32
C HIS A 148 -5.47 4.84 23.47
N ARG A 149 -5.63 5.43 22.28
CA ARG A 149 -6.78 5.19 21.40
C ARG A 149 -6.82 3.76 20.87
N ILE A 150 -5.69 3.28 20.39
CA ILE A 150 -5.55 1.91 19.88
C ILE A 150 -5.85 0.89 20.98
N LEU A 151 -5.40 1.16 22.22
CA LEU A 151 -5.65 0.31 23.37
C LEU A 151 -7.11 0.37 23.82
N ALA A 152 -7.71 1.56 23.90
CA ALA A 152 -9.12 1.74 24.26
C ALA A 152 -10.06 1.01 23.27
N GLU A 153 -9.71 1.03 21.99
CA GLU A 153 -10.45 0.34 20.92
C GLU A 153 -10.03 -1.14 20.75
N LYS A 154 -9.14 -1.66 21.62
CA LYS A 154 -8.63 -3.05 21.64
C LYS A 154 -8.01 -3.48 20.29
N ARG A 155 -7.45 -2.54 19.52
CA ARG A 155 -6.95 -2.76 18.15
C ARG A 155 -5.44 -3.00 18.04
N TRP A 156 -4.69 -2.98 19.14
CA TRP A 156 -3.23 -3.15 19.06
C TRP A 156 -2.78 -4.37 18.23
N PRO A 157 -3.34 -5.57 18.42
CA PRO A 157 -2.92 -6.73 17.62
C PRO A 157 -3.14 -6.53 16.12
N ALA A 158 -4.23 -5.85 15.74
CA ALA A 158 -4.55 -5.58 14.34
C ALA A 158 -3.61 -4.52 13.73
N VAL A 159 -3.31 -3.44 14.45
CA VAL A 159 -2.38 -2.39 13.99
C VAL A 159 -0.95 -2.95 13.87
N GLN A 160 -0.50 -3.71 14.87
CA GLN A 160 0.82 -4.36 14.84
C GLN A 160 0.91 -5.32 13.64
N GLN A 161 -0.11 -6.15 13.42
CA GLN A 161 -0.14 -7.08 12.29
C GLN A 161 -0.16 -6.34 10.96
N ALA A 162 -0.93 -5.25 10.84
CA ALA A 162 -0.96 -4.43 9.61
C ALA A 162 0.41 -3.85 9.24
N ILE A 163 1.22 -3.43 10.22
CA ILE A 163 2.60 -2.98 9.99
C ILE A 163 3.47 -4.14 9.48
N ILE A 164 3.34 -5.32 10.09
CA ILE A 164 4.09 -6.52 9.70
C ILE A 164 3.69 -6.96 8.27
N ASP A 165 2.40 -6.97 7.96
CA ASP A 165 1.90 -7.33 6.64
C ASP A 165 2.39 -6.36 5.57
N GLU A 166 2.38 -5.06 5.88
CA GLU A 166 2.89 -4.03 4.98
C GLU A 166 4.41 -4.16 4.77
N TYR A 167 5.19 -4.43 5.83
CA TYR A 167 6.62 -4.73 5.72
C TYR A 167 6.87 -5.96 4.85
N ASN A 168 6.15 -7.05 5.10
CA ASN A 168 6.26 -8.27 4.30
C ASN A 168 5.90 -8.00 2.83
N ARG A 169 4.90 -7.15 2.60
CA ARG A 169 4.49 -6.72 1.26
C ARG A 169 5.62 -6.02 0.52
N ILE A 170 6.29 -5.04 1.15
CA ILE A 170 7.31 -4.22 0.48
C ILE A 170 8.69 -4.91 0.38
N THR A 171 8.97 -5.87 1.26
CA THR A 171 10.24 -6.64 1.25
C THR A 171 10.18 -7.91 0.41
N SER A 172 9.07 -8.16 -0.27
CA SER A 172 8.88 -9.40 -1.05
C SER A 172 8.84 -10.69 -0.22
N LYS A 173 8.75 -10.57 1.10
CA LYS A 173 8.60 -11.72 2.01
C LYS A 173 7.14 -12.15 2.20
N ASN A 174 6.19 -11.47 1.54
CA ASN A 174 4.79 -11.88 1.55
C ASN A 174 4.63 -13.14 0.70
N PRO A 175 4.14 -14.27 1.27
CA PRO A 175 3.95 -15.52 0.53
C PRO A 175 2.92 -15.38 -0.61
N ASN A 176 2.06 -14.36 -0.57
CA ASN A 176 1.10 -14.05 -1.64
C ASN A 176 1.69 -13.15 -2.74
N ARG A 177 2.96 -12.74 -2.63
CA ARG A 177 3.62 -11.98 -3.70
C ARG A 177 4.11 -12.93 -4.78
N HIS A 178 3.69 -12.66 -5.98
CA HIS A 178 4.11 -13.37 -7.18
C HIS A 178 4.84 -12.43 -8.13
N SER A 179 5.65 -12.99 -9.00
CA SER A 179 6.27 -12.30 -10.12
C SER A 179 6.10 -13.13 -11.38
N GLY A 180 5.81 -12.49 -12.47
CA GLY A 180 5.60 -13.17 -13.74
C GLY A 180 5.39 -12.18 -14.87
N ALA A 181 4.67 -12.58 -15.90
CA ALA A 181 4.47 -11.78 -17.09
C ALA A 181 2.99 -11.61 -17.44
N VAL A 182 2.69 -10.48 -18.08
CA VAL A 182 1.40 -10.24 -18.73
C VAL A 182 1.20 -11.27 -19.83
N VAL A 183 0.05 -11.94 -19.82
CA VAL A 183 -0.27 -12.98 -20.82
C VAL A 183 -0.61 -12.39 -22.20
N ASP A 184 -0.50 -13.21 -23.22
CA ASP A 184 -0.87 -12.88 -24.59
C ASP A 184 -2.29 -13.34 -24.98
N SER A 185 -3.14 -13.53 -23.99
CA SER A 185 -4.48 -14.05 -24.15
C SER A 185 -5.51 -13.09 -23.56
N VAL A 186 -6.73 -13.09 -24.13
CA VAL A 186 -7.84 -12.26 -23.69
C VAL A 186 -9.07 -13.11 -23.37
N PRO A 187 -9.88 -12.68 -22.39
CA PRO A 187 -11.03 -13.47 -21.94
C PRO A 187 -12.26 -13.24 -22.82
N MET A 188 -13.03 -14.32 -22.99
CA MET A 188 -14.45 -14.28 -23.30
C MET A 188 -15.21 -14.50 -21.98
N LEU A 189 -15.98 -13.53 -21.55
CA LEU A 189 -16.57 -13.46 -20.21
C LEU A 189 -18.07 -13.74 -20.20
N PRO A 190 -18.63 -14.37 -19.19
CA PRO A 190 -20.07 -14.59 -19.07
C PRO A 190 -20.86 -13.31 -18.78
N LYS A 191 -20.18 -12.27 -18.31
CA LYS A 191 -20.72 -10.93 -18.00
C LYS A 191 -19.74 -9.86 -18.46
N MET A 192 -20.19 -8.63 -18.61
CA MET A 192 -19.34 -7.47 -18.94
C MET A 192 -18.57 -7.00 -17.69
N ASP A 193 -17.87 -7.94 -17.06
CA ASP A 193 -17.18 -7.75 -15.79
C ASP A 193 -15.87 -8.54 -15.78
N PHE A 194 -14.75 -7.86 -15.66
CA PHE A 194 -13.42 -8.49 -15.64
C PHE A 194 -13.14 -9.32 -14.37
N LYS A 195 -14.00 -9.28 -13.35
CA LYS A 195 -13.92 -10.18 -12.18
C LYS A 195 -14.52 -11.55 -12.46
N SER A 196 -15.35 -11.69 -13.47
CA SER A 196 -15.95 -12.97 -13.84
C SER A 196 -14.88 -13.94 -14.36
N SER A 197 -14.97 -15.20 -13.96
CA SER A 197 -14.15 -16.26 -14.55
C SER A 197 -14.43 -16.38 -16.05
N PRO A 198 -13.41 -16.41 -16.90
CA PRO A 198 -13.61 -16.49 -18.35
C PRO A 198 -14.19 -17.85 -18.74
N ILE A 199 -15.14 -17.84 -19.69
CA ILE A 199 -15.64 -19.04 -20.36
C ILE A 199 -14.53 -19.66 -21.21
N LYS A 200 -13.74 -18.81 -21.88
CA LYS A 200 -12.61 -19.21 -22.72
C LYS A 200 -11.58 -18.08 -22.81
N LEU A 201 -10.32 -18.45 -22.92
CA LEU A 201 -9.22 -17.53 -23.26
C LEU A 201 -8.85 -17.71 -24.73
N TYR A 202 -8.69 -16.60 -25.43
CA TYR A 202 -8.27 -16.56 -26.83
C TYR A 202 -6.89 -15.94 -26.95
N LYS A 203 -5.96 -16.63 -27.56
CA LYS A 203 -4.61 -16.12 -27.79
C LYS A 203 -4.63 -14.91 -28.75
N ALA A 204 -3.62 -14.05 -28.64
CA ALA A 204 -3.33 -13.01 -29.61
C ALA A 204 -3.33 -13.57 -31.04
N GLY A 205 -3.98 -12.87 -31.96
CA GLY A 205 -4.12 -13.29 -33.34
C GLY A 205 -5.31 -14.21 -33.66
N SER A 206 -6.03 -14.73 -32.64
CA SER A 206 -7.24 -15.55 -32.85
C SER A 206 -8.34 -14.79 -33.60
N SER A 207 -9.08 -15.49 -34.48
CA SER A 207 -10.25 -14.93 -35.19
C SER A 207 -11.54 -15.37 -34.52
N LEU A 208 -12.53 -14.47 -34.48
CA LEU A 208 -13.83 -14.69 -33.85
C LEU A 208 -14.94 -14.07 -34.71
N LEU A 209 -16.18 -14.61 -34.54
CA LEU A 209 -17.39 -13.97 -35.02
C LEU A 209 -18.20 -13.48 -33.81
N VAL A 210 -18.51 -12.20 -33.78
CA VAL A 210 -19.18 -11.53 -32.68
C VAL A 210 -20.35 -10.67 -33.18
N TYR A 211 -21.18 -10.22 -32.28
CA TYR A 211 -22.23 -9.22 -32.57
C TYR A 211 -21.92 -7.92 -31.82
N GLU A 212 -22.37 -6.80 -32.38
CA GLU A 212 -22.38 -5.55 -31.64
C GLU A 212 -23.22 -5.69 -30.35
N HIS A 213 -22.72 -5.11 -29.27
CA HIS A 213 -23.47 -5.02 -28.01
C HIS A 213 -23.57 -3.58 -27.51
N ASN A 214 -22.45 -2.96 -27.16
CA ASN A 214 -22.43 -1.57 -26.74
C ASN A 214 -21.07 -0.90 -27.13
N LYS A 215 -20.84 0.33 -26.68
CA LYS A 215 -19.61 1.09 -26.98
C LYS A 215 -18.31 0.32 -26.69
N TYR A 216 -18.31 -0.52 -25.65
CA TYR A 216 -17.09 -1.14 -25.13
C TYR A 216 -17.02 -2.65 -25.35
N TRP A 217 -18.15 -3.32 -25.66
CA TRP A 217 -18.25 -4.77 -25.68
C TRP A 217 -18.87 -5.29 -26.96
N TYR A 218 -18.30 -6.39 -27.46
CA TYR A 218 -18.98 -7.30 -28.36
C TYR A 218 -19.64 -8.43 -27.54
N LYS A 219 -20.72 -9.03 -28.06
CA LYS A 219 -21.30 -10.26 -27.56
C LYS A 219 -21.07 -11.41 -28.54
N ALA A 220 -21.02 -12.62 -28.03
CA ALA A 220 -20.91 -13.85 -28.82
C ALA A 220 -21.63 -14.99 -28.10
N TYR A 221 -21.72 -16.14 -28.75
CA TYR A 221 -22.25 -17.35 -28.15
C TYR A 221 -21.21 -18.46 -28.25
N ILE A 222 -20.93 -19.14 -27.14
CA ILE A 222 -20.05 -20.30 -27.05
C ILE A 222 -20.88 -21.42 -26.40
N ASN A 223 -21.11 -22.53 -27.16
CA ASN A 223 -21.99 -23.63 -26.73
C ASN A 223 -23.32 -23.08 -26.20
N ASP A 224 -23.96 -22.24 -26.98
CA ASP A 224 -25.24 -21.55 -26.73
C ASP A 224 -25.29 -20.65 -25.51
N LYS A 225 -24.15 -20.43 -24.84
CA LYS A 225 -24.03 -19.48 -23.74
C LYS A 225 -23.62 -18.11 -24.23
N LEU A 226 -24.43 -17.10 -23.86
CA LEU A 226 -24.10 -15.70 -24.13
C LEU A 226 -22.82 -15.30 -23.38
N CYS A 227 -21.92 -14.66 -24.09
CA CYS A 227 -20.65 -14.18 -23.53
C CYS A 227 -20.21 -12.87 -24.20
N TYR A 228 -19.20 -12.23 -23.62
CA TYR A 228 -18.77 -10.89 -23.99
C TYR A 228 -17.24 -10.82 -24.12
N ILE A 229 -16.76 -10.02 -25.09
CA ILE A 229 -15.35 -9.68 -25.24
C ILE A 229 -15.19 -8.17 -25.34
N TYR A 230 -14.14 -7.63 -24.70
CA TYR A 230 -13.87 -6.20 -24.69
C TYR A 230 -13.32 -5.76 -26.04
N LYS A 231 -13.95 -4.75 -26.65
CA LYS A 231 -13.62 -4.27 -28.00
C LYS A 231 -12.16 -3.83 -28.14
N SER A 232 -11.59 -3.26 -27.09
CA SER A 232 -10.20 -2.80 -27.08
C SER A 232 -9.17 -3.92 -27.38
N PHE A 233 -9.54 -5.18 -27.19
CA PHE A 233 -8.69 -6.33 -27.52
C PHE A 233 -8.77 -6.75 -29.00
N CYS A 234 -9.73 -6.22 -29.75
CA CYS A 234 -10.08 -6.67 -31.07
C CYS A 234 -9.71 -5.66 -32.15
N ILE A 235 -9.48 -6.17 -33.36
CA ILE A 235 -9.42 -5.41 -34.62
C ILE A 235 -10.59 -5.93 -35.45
N SER A 236 -11.35 -5.02 -36.06
CA SER A 236 -12.46 -5.32 -36.97
C SER A 236 -12.53 -4.26 -38.07
N ASN A 237 -13.02 -4.67 -39.24
CA ASN A 237 -13.39 -3.73 -40.30
C ASN A 237 -14.84 -3.24 -40.21
N GLY A 238 -15.58 -3.68 -39.17
CA GLY A 238 -16.97 -3.31 -38.89
C GLY A 238 -18.01 -3.92 -39.84
N LYS A 239 -17.61 -4.64 -40.87
CA LYS A 239 -18.53 -5.25 -41.85
C LYS A 239 -19.22 -6.46 -41.23
N LYS A 240 -20.55 -6.52 -41.39
CA LYS A 240 -21.39 -7.64 -40.91
C LYS A 240 -21.57 -8.67 -41.98
N ASP A 241 -21.57 -9.95 -41.62
CA ASP A 241 -21.97 -11.04 -42.48
C ASP A 241 -23.52 -11.09 -42.64
N ALA A 242 -24.02 -12.02 -43.46
CA ALA A 242 -25.45 -12.20 -43.69
C ALA A 242 -26.27 -12.53 -42.43
N LYS A 243 -25.61 -13.01 -41.33
CA LYS A 243 -26.22 -13.29 -40.03
C LYS A 243 -26.02 -12.13 -39.04
N GLY A 244 -25.54 -10.97 -39.49
CA GLY A 244 -25.29 -9.79 -38.66
C GLY A 244 -24.07 -9.92 -37.74
N ARG A 245 -23.21 -10.93 -37.91
CA ARG A 245 -21.99 -11.13 -37.16
C ARG A 245 -20.84 -10.33 -37.75
N ILE A 246 -19.94 -9.86 -36.91
CA ILE A 246 -18.75 -9.08 -37.25
C ILE A 246 -17.53 -9.99 -37.09
N PRO A 247 -16.76 -10.25 -38.14
CA PRO A 247 -15.47 -10.89 -38.06
C PRO A 247 -14.51 -9.96 -37.29
N VAL A 248 -13.95 -10.45 -36.19
CA VAL A 248 -12.92 -9.74 -35.41
C VAL A 248 -11.68 -10.62 -35.29
N LYS A 249 -10.53 -10.00 -35.21
CA LYS A 249 -9.26 -10.63 -34.88
C LYS A 249 -8.76 -10.07 -33.54
N ILE A 250 -8.36 -10.93 -32.61
CA ILE A 250 -7.65 -10.49 -31.42
C ILE A 250 -6.34 -9.84 -31.88
N LYS A 251 -6.03 -8.68 -31.33
CA LYS A 251 -4.78 -7.96 -31.63
C LYS A 251 -3.59 -8.90 -31.47
N SER A 252 -2.59 -8.77 -32.33
CA SER A 252 -1.33 -9.49 -32.16
C SER A 252 -0.69 -9.14 -30.80
N ALA A 253 0.16 -10.00 -30.28
CA ALA A 253 0.83 -9.76 -28.99
C ALA A 253 1.55 -8.40 -28.96
N LYS A 254 2.14 -7.98 -30.08
CA LYS A 254 2.78 -6.65 -30.23
C LYS A 254 1.82 -5.49 -29.98
N ASN A 255 0.56 -5.62 -30.40
CA ASN A 255 -0.46 -4.56 -30.38
C ASN A 255 -1.50 -4.76 -29.25
N LEU A 256 -1.51 -5.91 -28.60
CA LEU A 256 -2.39 -6.17 -27.48
C LEU A 256 -1.94 -5.33 -26.27
N ARG A 257 -2.91 -4.83 -25.52
CA ARG A 257 -2.67 -4.12 -24.26
C ARG A 257 -3.65 -4.63 -23.21
N ILE A 258 -3.11 -5.01 -22.07
CA ILE A 258 -3.85 -5.55 -20.95
C ILE A 258 -4.03 -4.43 -19.90
N PRO A 259 -5.26 -4.17 -19.43
CA PRO A 259 -5.53 -3.08 -18.51
C PRO A 259 -5.28 -3.47 -17.05
N VAL A 260 -4.84 -2.49 -16.27
CA VAL A 260 -4.87 -2.50 -14.80
C VAL A 260 -5.53 -1.22 -14.31
N TRP A 261 -6.38 -1.32 -13.31
CA TRP A 261 -7.23 -0.23 -12.81
C TRP A 261 -6.82 0.20 -11.41
N ASN A 262 -7.01 1.47 -11.07
CA ASN A 262 -6.79 1.96 -9.72
C ASN A 262 -7.97 1.72 -8.76
N ASN A 263 -8.88 0.82 -9.12
CA ASN A 263 -9.99 0.41 -8.28
C ASN A 263 -10.29 -1.08 -8.40
N THR A 264 -10.91 -1.64 -7.37
CA THR A 264 -11.21 -3.07 -7.27
C THR A 264 -12.41 -3.51 -8.10
N LYS A 265 -13.16 -2.60 -8.71
CA LYS A 265 -14.28 -2.92 -9.62
C LYS A 265 -13.81 -3.33 -11.00
N LEU A 266 -12.55 -3.02 -11.36
CA LEU A 266 -11.92 -3.31 -12.67
C LEU A 266 -12.73 -2.78 -13.88
N ASN A 267 -13.37 -1.63 -13.76
CA ASN A 267 -14.29 -1.12 -14.79
C ASN A 267 -14.20 0.37 -15.05
N SER A 268 -13.56 1.13 -14.17
CA SER A 268 -13.50 2.60 -14.27
C SER A 268 -12.28 3.16 -13.53
N GLY A 269 -12.08 4.46 -13.60
CA GLY A 269 -10.97 5.16 -12.96
C GLY A 269 -9.72 5.22 -13.82
N LYS A 270 -8.57 5.49 -13.20
CA LYS A 270 -7.27 5.56 -13.88
C LYS A 270 -6.85 4.16 -14.33
N ILE A 271 -6.53 4.01 -15.61
CA ILE A 271 -6.13 2.74 -16.22
C ILE A 271 -4.71 2.85 -16.75
N LYS A 272 -3.87 1.86 -16.39
CA LYS A 272 -2.58 1.62 -17.04
C LYS A 272 -2.71 0.42 -17.99
N TRP A 273 -1.90 0.40 -19.04
CA TRP A 273 -1.94 -0.62 -20.09
C TRP A 273 -0.58 -1.26 -20.28
N TYR A 274 -0.53 -2.57 -20.28
CA TYR A 274 0.71 -3.34 -20.41
C TYR A 274 0.68 -4.27 -21.61
N SER A 275 1.83 -4.41 -22.27
CA SER A 275 2.03 -5.37 -23.35
C SER A 275 2.21 -6.79 -22.80
N PRO A 276 1.78 -7.84 -23.53
CA PRO A 276 2.17 -9.21 -23.24
C PRO A 276 3.69 -9.35 -23.08
N GLY A 277 4.11 -10.17 -22.12
CA GLY A 277 5.52 -10.34 -21.77
C GLY A 277 6.08 -9.31 -20.80
N THR A 278 5.37 -8.19 -20.52
CA THR A 278 5.79 -7.24 -19.47
C THR A 278 5.88 -7.95 -18.15
N LYS A 279 7.04 -7.92 -17.52
CA LYS A 279 7.24 -8.51 -16.19
C LYS A 279 6.69 -7.57 -15.12
N LEU A 280 5.85 -8.09 -14.27
CA LEU A 280 5.21 -7.40 -13.15
C LEU A 280 5.28 -8.25 -11.89
N SER A 281 5.15 -7.60 -10.75
CA SER A 281 4.94 -8.27 -9.46
C SER A 281 3.55 -7.92 -8.95
N TRP A 282 2.88 -8.89 -8.35
CA TRP A 282 1.53 -8.74 -7.83
C TRP A 282 1.31 -9.53 -6.55
N TYR A 283 0.21 -9.25 -5.87
CA TYR A 283 -0.25 -9.98 -4.70
C TYR A 283 -1.60 -10.63 -5.03
N ASP A 284 -1.71 -11.92 -4.71
CA ASP A 284 -2.97 -12.66 -4.79
C ASP A 284 -3.51 -12.88 -3.37
N ASN A 285 -4.40 -12.00 -2.94
CA ASN A 285 -5.07 -12.08 -1.64
C ASN A 285 -6.39 -12.87 -1.71
N LYS A 286 -6.60 -13.66 -2.78
CA LYS A 286 -7.81 -14.49 -3.00
C LYS A 286 -9.11 -13.70 -3.04
N LYS A 287 -9.07 -12.45 -3.48
CA LYS A 287 -10.23 -11.54 -3.58
C LYS A 287 -10.88 -11.53 -4.97
N GLY A 288 -10.44 -12.42 -5.89
CA GLY A 288 -10.91 -12.48 -7.27
C GLY A 288 -10.23 -11.46 -8.21
N TYR A 289 -9.22 -10.75 -7.73
CA TYR A 289 -8.37 -9.86 -8.50
C TYR A 289 -6.94 -9.87 -7.93
N LEU A 290 -5.97 -9.48 -8.74
CA LEU A 290 -4.57 -9.32 -8.35
C LEU A 290 -4.29 -7.85 -8.03
N GLU A 291 -3.44 -7.61 -7.05
CA GLU A 291 -3.08 -6.29 -6.54
C GLU A 291 -1.64 -5.94 -6.95
N LEU A 292 -1.44 -4.80 -7.61
CA LEU A 292 -0.13 -4.29 -8.03
C LEU A 292 0.13 -2.96 -7.33
N TRP A 293 1.33 -2.80 -6.80
CA TRP A 293 1.74 -1.55 -6.14
C TRP A 293 2.63 -0.70 -7.05
N TYR A 294 2.34 0.60 -7.09
CA TYR A 294 3.15 1.61 -7.78
C TYR A 294 3.50 2.72 -6.81
N THR A 295 4.78 2.94 -6.58
CA THR A 295 5.31 3.86 -5.55
C THR A 295 4.72 5.28 -5.63
N ASN A 296 4.43 5.76 -6.83
CA ASN A 296 3.95 7.14 -7.03
C ASN A 296 2.42 7.23 -7.21
N ASP A 297 1.73 6.12 -7.47
CA ASP A 297 0.32 6.11 -7.87
C ASP A 297 -0.58 5.28 -6.92
N GLY A 298 0.01 4.53 -5.99
CA GLY A 298 -0.72 3.64 -5.08
C GLY A 298 -1.09 2.29 -5.71
N TRP A 299 -2.19 1.71 -5.25
CA TRP A 299 -2.63 0.40 -5.70
C TRP A 299 -3.33 0.42 -7.05
N TYR A 300 -3.00 -0.59 -7.85
CA TYR A 300 -3.70 -0.95 -9.07
C TYR A 300 -4.14 -2.42 -9.00
N TYR A 301 -5.13 -2.77 -9.78
CA TYR A 301 -5.80 -4.08 -9.73
C TYR A 301 -6.00 -4.61 -11.13
N THR A 302 -5.92 -5.93 -11.28
CA THR A 302 -6.22 -6.60 -12.54
C THR A 302 -6.87 -7.96 -12.32
N ALA A 303 -7.46 -8.54 -13.35
CA ALA A 303 -8.05 -9.87 -13.24
C ALA A 303 -6.97 -10.96 -13.21
N ASN A 304 -7.23 -12.05 -12.48
CA ASN A 304 -6.28 -13.14 -12.21
C ASN A 304 -5.69 -13.76 -13.48
N TYR A 305 -6.46 -13.82 -14.56
CA TYR A 305 -6.07 -14.46 -15.81
C TYR A 305 -5.18 -13.58 -16.72
N PHE A 306 -4.87 -12.36 -16.33
CA PHE A 306 -4.00 -11.48 -17.09
C PHE A 306 -2.51 -11.57 -16.75
N LEU A 307 -2.19 -12.25 -15.65
CA LEU A 307 -0.81 -12.42 -15.19
C LEU A 307 -0.52 -13.91 -14.92
N LYS A 308 0.69 -14.34 -15.30
CA LYS A 308 1.23 -15.68 -15.07
C LYS A 308 2.70 -15.62 -14.68
#